data_ff26fd7cd2e48e32b7fc485433af29e3
#
_entry.id   ff26fd7cd2e48e32b7fc485433af29e3
#
_cell.length_a   1.000
_cell.length_b   1.000
_cell.length_c   1.000
_cell.angle_alpha   90.00
_cell.angle_beta   90.00
_cell.angle_gamma   90.00
#
_symmetry.space_group_name_H-M   'P 1'
#
loop_
_entity.id
_entity.type
_entity.pdbx_description
1 polymer ?
#
loop_
_entity_poly.entity_id
_entity_poly.type
_entity_poly.pdbx_seq_one_letter_code
_entity_poly.pdbx_strand_id
1 'polypeptide(L)'
;MRLGLKEKSETKPVLIVGAGPTGMTAAMELSRFGVPIRIVDKLLTPSTTSRALAVQSRTLELFEQRGLIQEMLRIGNPATAATIYGNGKCLGQVHLEQIKSRYNYILLISQAETERILREQLVRQGIAIERGTEMINFSQLESSSQAGQGGVKAVLRNFEGVLEELEAAYLISAEGSHSMVRHALNLQFQGKSHKQSYALADLYLDGDIPDDELSIFTAEHGFLGVFPMGNRHFRFIATDPEKHEKTDDDPTLAELQKLYDEDSHIPVQLRDLTWSSRFRINSRMLHTLREDRIFFGGDAAHVHSPAGGQGMNTGIQDMIDLSWKLAMVWHGKAVPDLLNTYEEERLSVIRGIVSKTETATDAFNSDSVIVHQLIAHIAPVLLSTQLVQQLSTGLISEVAWNYRASSLSQTDRVHGNLRAGDRLPDLDVSIWESDASGNAQSGKARLYEIIDPSRFTLLVAGGESTTDLSPTWKEQLSPWDGFLKLQRITPAPNQPEAKIQFDRSFGSGQSLVLVRPDSYLGFVGDHDALPALTKWLNQWFPPIAN
;
A
#
# COMPACT_ATOMS: atom_id res chain seq x y z
N MET A 1 27.07 -41.67 29.36
CA MET A 1 26.70 -41.36 27.94
C MET A 1 25.70 -40.20 27.97
N ARG A 2 26.19 -38.94 27.91
CA ARG A 2 25.36 -37.73 27.91
C ARG A 2 24.96 -37.47 26.46
N LEU A 3 23.72 -37.71 26.13
CA LEU A 3 23.10 -37.25 24.87
C LEU A 3 23.12 -35.72 24.88
N GLY A 4 23.94 -35.14 24.04
CA GLY A 4 23.92 -33.68 23.78
C GLY A 4 22.58 -33.28 23.16
N LEU A 5 21.77 -32.62 23.94
CA LEU A 5 20.71 -31.80 23.44
C LEU A 5 21.36 -30.71 22.60
N LYS A 6 21.20 -30.74 21.26
CA LYS A 6 21.44 -29.58 20.42
C LYS A 6 20.53 -28.50 20.97
N GLU A 7 21.11 -27.45 21.59
CA GLU A 7 20.39 -26.21 21.83
C GLU A 7 19.72 -25.80 20.51
N LYS A 8 18.42 -25.70 20.50
CA LYS A 8 17.69 -25.01 19.43
C LYS A 8 18.27 -23.60 19.42
N SER A 9 19.04 -23.26 18.40
CA SER A 9 19.43 -21.88 18.13
C SER A 9 18.13 -21.08 18.18
N GLU A 10 18.00 -20.20 19.18
CA GLU A 10 16.85 -19.28 19.23
C GLU A 10 16.88 -18.46 17.95
N THR A 11 15.86 -18.66 17.12
CA THR A 11 15.73 -17.95 15.84
C THR A 11 15.49 -16.47 16.12
N LYS A 12 16.45 -15.61 15.71
CA LYS A 12 16.35 -14.17 15.92
C LYS A 12 15.08 -13.62 15.25
N PRO A 13 14.24 -12.86 15.97
CA PRO A 13 13.03 -12.27 15.40
C PRO A 13 13.37 -11.12 14.43
N VAL A 14 12.37 -10.67 13.67
CA VAL A 14 12.39 -9.36 13.03
C VAL A 14 11.83 -8.33 14.02
N LEU A 15 12.61 -7.28 14.31
CA LEU A 15 12.18 -6.17 15.14
C LEU A 15 11.49 -5.11 14.29
N ILE A 16 10.25 -4.76 14.63
CA ILE A 16 9.48 -3.70 14.01
C ILE A 16 9.35 -2.56 14.99
N VAL A 17 9.83 -1.37 14.63
CA VAL A 17 9.79 -0.18 15.47
C VAL A 17 8.74 0.78 14.94
N GLY A 18 7.69 1.02 15.74
CA GLY A 18 6.49 1.78 15.40
C GLY A 18 5.30 0.90 15.08
N ALA A 19 4.17 1.13 15.75
CA ALA A 19 2.91 0.41 15.59
C ALA A 19 1.80 1.30 15.01
N GLY A 20 2.16 2.13 14.02
CA GLY A 20 1.23 2.76 13.09
C GLY A 20 0.78 1.78 11.98
N PRO A 21 0.00 2.22 10.99
CA PRO A 21 -0.50 1.36 9.91
C PRO A 21 0.60 0.59 9.18
N THR A 22 1.74 1.22 8.91
CA THR A 22 2.93 0.62 8.27
C THR A 22 3.50 -0.53 9.10
N GLY A 23 3.83 -0.28 10.38
CA GLY A 23 4.44 -1.31 11.24
C GLY A 23 3.47 -2.45 11.55
N MET A 24 2.19 -2.17 11.78
CA MET A 24 1.18 -3.22 11.99
C MET A 24 0.98 -4.08 10.73
N THR A 25 1.07 -3.49 9.53
CA THR A 25 1.03 -4.25 8.28
C THR A 25 2.24 -5.16 8.15
N ALA A 26 3.45 -4.68 8.46
CA ALA A 26 4.66 -5.52 8.48
C ALA A 26 4.51 -6.70 9.44
N ALA A 27 4.00 -6.46 10.66
CA ALA A 27 3.77 -7.49 11.66
C ALA A 27 2.77 -8.56 11.18
N MET A 28 1.64 -8.10 10.61
CA MET A 28 0.60 -8.96 10.07
C MET A 28 1.13 -9.86 8.94
N GLU A 29 1.87 -9.27 8.00
CA GLU A 29 2.39 -9.99 6.84
C GLU A 29 3.50 -10.97 7.23
N LEU A 30 4.52 -10.54 7.99
CA LEU A 30 5.60 -11.43 8.43
C LEU A 30 5.08 -12.63 9.24
N SER A 31 4.11 -12.40 10.12
CA SER A 31 3.47 -13.47 10.88
C SER A 31 2.73 -14.47 9.97
N ARG A 32 2.10 -14.01 8.88
CA ARG A 32 1.47 -14.87 7.87
C ARG A 32 2.45 -15.87 7.27
N PHE A 33 3.70 -15.46 7.11
CA PHE A 33 4.79 -16.32 6.62
C PHE A 33 5.50 -17.10 7.73
N GLY A 34 5.03 -17.03 8.98
CA GLY A 34 5.62 -17.73 10.11
C GLY A 34 6.98 -17.18 10.56
N VAL A 35 7.30 -15.94 10.25
CA VAL A 35 8.50 -15.25 10.73
C VAL A 35 8.25 -14.76 12.17
N PRO A 36 9.11 -15.11 13.16
CA PRO A 36 8.99 -14.56 14.50
C PRO A 36 9.26 -13.05 14.47
N ILE A 37 8.41 -12.30 15.13
CA ILE A 37 8.46 -10.84 15.17
C ILE A 37 8.38 -10.31 16.60
N ARG A 38 8.95 -9.11 16.81
CA ARG A 38 8.60 -8.22 17.93
C ARG A 38 8.21 -6.86 17.35
N ILE A 39 7.07 -6.33 17.75
CA ILE A 39 6.62 -4.99 17.37
C ILE A 39 6.52 -4.12 18.61
N VAL A 40 7.28 -3.02 18.62
CA VAL A 40 7.38 -2.08 19.75
C VAL A 40 6.87 -0.70 19.35
N ASP A 41 6.28 0.02 20.30
CA ASP A 41 5.85 1.40 20.10
C ASP A 41 6.05 2.21 21.38
N LYS A 42 6.67 3.40 21.27
CA LYS A 42 6.93 4.28 22.41
C LYS A 42 5.67 4.85 23.06
N LEU A 43 4.55 4.92 22.32
CA LEU A 43 3.28 5.41 22.85
C LEU A 43 2.62 4.33 23.72
N LEU A 44 2.12 4.72 24.89
CA LEU A 44 1.38 3.82 25.80
C LEU A 44 0.02 3.41 25.23
N THR A 45 -0.62 4.30 24.49
CA THR A 45 -1.94 4.09 23.87
C THR A 45 -1.88 4.35 22.37
N PRO A 46 -2.76 3.76 21.58
CA PRO A 46 -2.91 4.12 20.17
C PRO A 46 -3.14 5.62 20.00
N SER A 47 -2.66 6.17 18.87
CA SER A 47 -2.96 7.57 18.55
C SER A 47 -4.48 7.75 18.35
N THR A 48 -5.03 8.77 18.96
CA THR A 48 -6.41 9.20 18.74
C THR A 48 -6.50 10.25 17.63
N THR A 49 -5.36 10.85 17.24
CA THR A 49 -5.30 11.84 16.18
C THR A 49 -5.14 11.16 14.83
N SER A 50 -6.05 11.45 13.92
CA SER A 50 -6.12 10.82 12.60
C SER A 50 -5.77 11.84 11.54
N ARG A 51 -4.59 11.70 10.92
CA ARG A 51 -4.19 12.57 9.79
C ARG A 51 -4.66 12.01 8.45
N ALA A 52 -4.58 10.69 8.26
CA ALA A 52 -5.06 10.04 7.04
C ALA A 52 -6.56 9.71 7.14
N LEU A 53 -7.23 9.75 5.99
CA LEU A 53 -8.65 9.45 5.86
C LEU A 53 -8.93 8.48 4.73
N ALA A 54 -8.24 8.62 3.58
CA ALA A 54 -8.56 7.88 2.37
C ALA A 54 -7.84 6.52 2.33
N VAL A 55 -8.59 5.45 2.05
CA VAL A 55 -8.03 4.15 1.64
C VAL A 55 -8.31 3.96 0.15
N GLN A 56 -7.23 3.84 -0.63
CA GLN A 56 -7.27 3.79 -2.08
C GLN A 56 -7.64 2.39 -2.59
N SER A 57 -8.16 2.32 -3.83
CA SER A 57 -8.60 1.08 -4.45
C SER A 57 -7.56 -0.05 -4.36
N ARG A 58 -6.28 0.26 -4.63
CA ARG A 58 -5.22 -0.76 -4.55
C ARG A 58 -5.05 -1.33 -3.14
N THR A 59 -5.11 -0.49 -2.12
CA THR A 59 -5.03 -0.93 -0.73
C THR A 59 -6.25 -1.76 -0.33
N LEU A 60 -7.46 -1.40 -0.81
CA LEU A 60 -8.67 -2.19 -0.58
C LEU A 60 -8.57 -3.60 -1.21
N GLU A 61 -8.03 -3.71 -2.43
CA GLU A 61 -7.75 -5.00 -3.07
C GLU A 61 -6.82 -5.88 -2.23
N LEU A 62 -5.75 -5.28 -1.73
CA LEU A 62 -4.78 -5.98 -0.87
C LEU A 62 -5.39 -6.40 0.47
N PHE A 63 -6.25 -5.56 1.04
CA PHE A 63 -6.95 -5.87 2.28
C PHE A 63 -8.07 -6.90 2.10
N GLU A 64 -8.71 -6.98 0.92
CA GLU A 64 -9.65 -8.05 0.60
C GLU A 64 -8.97 -9.41 0.70
N GLN A 65 -7.84 -9.58 0.04
CA GLN A 65 -7.08 -10.83 0.07
C GLN A 65 -6.58 -11.21 1.48
N ARG A 66 -6.53 -10.25 2.37
CA ARG A 66 -6.11 -10.41 3.77
C ARG A 66 -7.25 -10.54 4.77
N GLY A 67 -8.51 -10.55 4.26
CA GLY A 67 -9.71 -10.72 5.08
C GLY A 67 -10.11 -9.51 5.92
N LEU A 68 -9.59 -8.32 5.60
CA LEU A 68 -9.87 -7.08 6.34
C LEU A 68 -11.01 -6.26 5.74
N ILE A 69 -11.36 -6.51 4.49
CA ILE A 69 -12.23 -5.64 3.69
C ILE A 69 -13.65 -5.48 4.25
N GLN A 70 -14.23 -6.53 4.80
CA GLN A 70 -15.64 -6.51 5.24
C GLN A 70 -15.87 -5.47 6.34
N GLU A 71 -14.98 -5.42 7.32
CA GLU A 71 -15.08 -4.46 8.41
C GLU A 71 -14.80 -3.02 7.92
N MET A 72 -13.86 -2.85 7.00
CA MET A 72 -13.59 -1.55 6.40
C MET A 72 -14.80 -0.99 5.64
N LEU A 73 -15.45 -1.82 4.82
CA LEU A 73 -16.64 -1.41 4.07
C LEU A 73 -17.86 -1.13 4.97
N ARG A 74 -17.92 -1.80 6.13
CA ARG A 74 -19.01 -1.59 7.08
C ARG A 74 -18.99 -0.20 7.72
N ILE A 75 -17.79 0.37 7.94
CA ILE A 75 -17.60 1.62 8.69
C ILE A 75 -17.17 2.79 7.82
N GLY A 76 -16.49 2.53 6.69
CA GLY A 76 -16.02 3.57 5.80
C GLY A 76 -17.12 4.10 4.88
N ASN A 77 -16.96 5.34 4.43
CA ASN A 77 -17.86 6.00 3.48
C ASN A 77 -17.23 5.99 2.08
N PRO A 78 -17.84 5.33 1.07
CA PRO A 78 -17.32 5.32 -0.29
C PRO A 78 -17.60 6.65 -0.99
N ALA A 79 -16.55 7.34 -1.42
CA ALA A 79 -16.66 8.51 -2.30
C ALA A 79 -16.50 8.08 -3.76
N THR A 80 -17.52 8.37 -4.57
CA THR A 80 -17.63 7.92 -5.98
C THR A 80 -17.13 8.95 -6.97
N ALA A 81 -16.95 10.19 -6.53
CA ALA A 81 -16.46 11.29 -7.34
C ALA A 81 -15.62 12.28 -6.54
N ALA A 82 -14.85 13.11 -7.25
CA ALA A 82 -14.20 14.29 -6.71
C ALA A 82 -14.65 15.50 -7.55
N THR A 83 -15.36 16.43 -6.92
CA THR A 83 -15.91 17.63 -7.55
C THR A 83 -15.05 18.83 -7.20
N ILE A 84 -14.65 19.57 -8.22
CA ILE A 84 -13.85 20.80 -8.08
C ILE A 84 -14.79 22.00 -8.23
N TYR A 85 -14.78 22.86 -7.24
CA TYR A 85 -15.55 24.09 -7.20
C TYR A 85 -14.66 25.33 -7.33
N GLY A 86 -15.19 26.39 -7.91
CA GLY A 86 -14.55 27.71 -7.92
C GLY A 86 -15.63 28.79 -7.93
N ASN A 87 -15.50 29.78 -7.03
CA ASN A 87 -16.49 30.84 -6.84
C ASN A 87 -17.93 30.31 -6.68
N GLY A 88 -18.13 29.27 -5.90
CA GLY A 88 -19.42 28.63 -5.64
C GLY A 88 -20.02 27.82 -6.80
N LYS A 89 -19.27 27.59 -7.89
CA LYS A 89 -19.74 26.85 -9.06
C LYS A 89 -18.90 25.61 -9.29
N CYS A 90 -19.54 24.51 -9.71
CA CYS A 90 -18.83 23.31 -10.14
C CYS A 90 -18.02 23.62 -11.42
N LEU A 91 -16.71 23.45 -11.35
CA LEU A 91 -15.78 23.59 -12.47
C LEU A 91 -15.61 22.26 -13.22
N GLY A 92 -15.71 21.15 -12.51
CA GLY A 92 -15.56 19.82 -13.11
C GLY A 92 -15.61 18.73 -12.06
N GLN A 93 -15.76 17.50 -12.53
CA GLN A 93 -15.86 16.32 -11.67
C GLN A 93 -15.00 15.19 -12.23
N VAL A 94 -14.29 14.48 -11.35
CA VAL A 94 -13.58 13.25 -11.65
C VAL A 94 -14.42 12.08 -11.16
N HIS A 95 -14.88 11.26 -12.10
CA HIS A 95 -15.69 10.09 -11.81
C HIS A 95 -14.81 8.89 -11.46
N LEU A 96 -14.85 8.45 -10.21
CA LEU A 96 -14.00 7.35 -9.72
C LEU A 96 -14.50 5.98 -10.19
N GLU A 97 -15.72 5.86 -10.68
CA GLU A 97 -16.27 4.64 -11.28
C GLU A 97 -15.45 4.11 -12.48
N GLN A 98 -14.62 4.97 -13.09
CA GLN A 98 -13.70 4.59 -14.16
C GLN A 98 -12.43 3.89 -13.66
N ILE A 99 -12.20 3.79 -12.37
CA ILE A 99 -11.09 3.03 -11.79
C ILE A 99 -11.24 1.56 -12.18
N LYS A 100 -10.19 0.99 -12.76
CA LYS A 100 -10.14 -0.42 -13.17
C LYS A 100 -9.91 -1.33 -11.96
N SER A 101 -10.85 -1.31 -11.04
CA SER A 101 -10.89 -2.10 -9.83
C SER A 101 -12.35 -2.39 -9.46
N ARG A 102 -12.60 -3.44 -8.71
CA ARG A 102 -13.90 -3.67 -8.08
C ARG A 102 -14.22 -2.58 -7.05
N TYR A 103 -13.19 -2.00 -6.46
CA TYR A 103 -13.27 -0.84 -5.56
C TYR A 103 -13.07 0.44 -6.36
N ASN A 104 -14.04 0.76 -7.21
CA ASN A 104 -14.02 1.92 -8.10
C ASN A 104 -14.48 3.21 -7.40
N TYR A 105 -13.98 3.42 -6.18
CA TYR A 105 -14.21 4.57 -5.31
C TYR A 105 -13.00 4.75 -4.36
N ILE A 106 -12.97 5.86 -3.64
CA ILE A 106 -12.08 6.07 -2.49
C ILE A 106 -12.88 5.78 -1.22
N LEU A 107 -12.41 4.88 -0.37
CA LEU A 107 -13.05 4.63 0.91
C LEU A 107 -12.55 5.61 1.95
N LEU A 108 -13.43 6.47 2.44
CA LEU A 108 -13.13 7.43 3.50
C LEU A 108 -13.39 6.78 4.85
N ILE A 109 -12.30 6.49 5.54
CA ILE A 109 -12.26 5.86 6.86
C ILE A 109 -11.10 6.45 7.64
N SER A 110 -11.34 6.85 8.88
CA SER A 110 -10.28 7.47 9.69
C SER A 110 -9.09 6.52 9.89
N GLN A 111 -7.90 7.07 9.96
CA GLN A 111 -6.70 6.28 10.28
C GLN A 111 -6.86 5.51 11.59
N ALA A 112 -7.52 6.10 12.59
CA ALA A 112 -7.77 5.46 13.88
C ALA A 112 -8.57 4.15 13.72
N GLU A 113 -9.59 4.13 12.85
CA GLU A 113 -10.36 2.93 12.53
C GLU A 113 -9.55 1.92 11.71
N THR A 114 -8.77 2.38 10.75
CA THR A 114 -7.83 1.52 10.01
C THR A 114 -6.84 0.85 10.97
N GLU A 115 -6.27 1.61 11.91
CA GLU A 115 -5.38 1.08 12.95
C GLU A 115 -6.09 0.11 13.89
N ARG A 116 -7.35 0.38 14.24
CA ARG A 116 -8.16 -0.55 15.06
C ARG A 116 -8.32 -1.89 14.37
N ILE A 117 -8.69 -1.89 13.08
CA ILE A 117 -8.87 -3.11 12.29
C ILE A 117 -7.55 -3.90 12.19
N LEU A 118 -6.44 -3.23 11.90
CA LEU A 118 -5.12 -3.87 11.84
C LEU A 118 -4.73 -4.47 13.20
N ARG A 119 -4.92 -3.74 14.28
CA ARG A 119 -4.64 -4.21 15.64
C ARG A 119 -5.47 -5.44 16.01
N GLU A 120 -6.76 -5.43 15.70
CA GLU A 120 -7.63 -6.59 15.94
C GLU A 120 -7.17 -7.82 15.13
N GLN A 121 -6.67 -7.60 13.92
CA GLN A 121 -6.11 -8.68 13.12
C GLN A 121 -4.82 -9.24 13.74
N LEU A 122 -3.94 -8.38 14.28
CA LEU A 122 -2.76 -8.84 15.01
C LEU A 122 -3.14 -9.69 16.24
N VAL A 123 -4.14 -9.25 17.00
CA VAL A 123 -4.66 -10.02 18.14
C VAL A 123 -5.18 -11.42 17.69
N ARG A 124 -5.92 -11.50 16.57
CA ARG A 124 -6.37 -12.79 16.01
C ARG A 124 -5.20 -13.69 15.60
N GLN A 125 -4.07 -13.11 15.20
CA GLN A 125 -2.84 -13.83 14.88
C GLN A 125 -1.96 -14.13 16.11
N GLY A 126 -2.40 -13.76 17.31
CA GLY A 126 -1.65 -13.96 18.55
C GLY A 126 -0.47 -13.01 18.75
N ILE A 127 -0.46 -11.87 18.04
CA ILE A 127 0.63 -10.88 18.10
C ILE A 127 0.25 -9.78 19.08
N ALA A 128 1.11 -9.53 20.06
CA ALA A 128 1.00 -8.41 20.98
C ALA A 128 1.91 -7.25 20.55
N ILE A 129 1.37 -6.03 20.57
CA ILE A 129 2.15 -4.81 20.39
C ILE A 129 2.70 -4.40 21.75
N GLU A 130 4.03 -4.29 21.86
CA GLU A 130 4.70 -3.85 23.07
C GLU A 130 4.64 -2.31 23.21
N ARG A 131 3.51 -1.82 23.73
CA ARG A 131 3.29 -0.39 23.95
C ARG A 131 4.14 0.16 25.11
N GLY A 132 4.49 1.46 25.03
CA GLY A 132 5.37 2.09 26.01
C GLY A 132 6.80 1.56 25.95
N THR A 133 7.19 0.94 24.85
CA THR A 133 8.53 0.39 24.64
C THR A 133 9.20 1.15 23.51
N GLU A 134 10.27 1.85 23.86
CA GLU A 134 11.04 2.69 22.95
C GLU A 134 12.38 2.02 22.61
N MET A 135 12.74 1.92 21.35
CA MET A 135 14.12 1.60 20.96
C MET A 135 14.97 2.87 21.10
N ILE A 136 15.97 2.82 21.98
CA ILE A 136 16.81 3.97 22.29
C ILE A 136 18.21 3.91 21.64
N ASN A 137 18.63 2.72 21.22
CA ASN A 137 19.90 2.52 20.53
C ASN A 137 19.86 1.24 19.71
N PHE A 138 20.72 1.16 18.70
CA PHE A 138 20.94 -0.06 17.92
C PHE A 138 22.34 -0.06 17.30
N SER A 139 22.80 -1.25 16.92
CA SER A 139 24.02 -1.46 16.13
C SER A 139 23.84 -2.65 15.20
N GLN A 140 24.44 -2.60 14.02
CA GLN A 140 24.48 -3.75 13.12
C GLN A 140 25.60 -4.68 13.53
N LEU A 141 25.31 -5.98 13.59
CA LEU A 141 26.28 -7.02 13.89
C LEU A 141 26.93 -7.45 12.57
N GLU A 142 28.26 -7.44 12.54
CA GLU A 142 29.02 -7.88 11.37
C GLU A 142 28.60 -9.30 10.95
N SER A 143 28.40 -9.51 9.68
CA SER A 143 28.25 -10.84 9.11
C SER A 143 29.63 -11.52 9.19
N SER A 144 29.84 -12.42 10.16
CA SER A 144 30.97 -13.35 10.05
C SER A 144 30.76 -14.21 8.80
N SER A 145 31.85 -14.73 8.22
CA SER A 145 31.92 -15.47 6.96
C SER A 145 31.00 -16.73 6.85
N GLN A 146 30.18 -16.99 7.87
CA GLN A 146 29.16 -18.04 7.86
C GLN A 146 27.79 -17.42 7.59
N ALA A 147 27.12 -17.87 6.54
CA ALA A 147 25.77 -17.46 6.18
C ALA A 147 24.82 -17.57 7.39
N GLY A 148 24.22 -16.44 7.81
CA GLY A 148 23.22 -16.41 8.88
C GLY A 148 23.65 -15.75 10.20
N GLN A 149 24.91 -15.37 10.40
CA GLN A 149 25.39 -14.82 11.69
C GLN A 149 25.27 -13.30 11.87
N GLY A 150 24.83 -12.53 10.86
CA GLY A 150 24.57 -11.10 11.02
C GLY A 150 23.25 -10.83 11.76
N GLY A 151 23.00 -9.55 12.08
CA GLY A 151 21.77 -9.12 12.75
C GLY A 151 21.82 -7.66 13.15
N VAL A 152 20.83 -7.27 13.92
CA VAL A 152 20.76 -5.95 14.58
C VAL A 152 20.64 -6.18 16.07
N LYS A 153 21.54 -5.55 16.85
CA LYS A 153 21.42 -5.48 18.30
C LYS A 153 20.71 -4.18 18.65
N ALA A 154 19.56 -4.27 19.29
CA ALA A 154 18.75 -3.14 19.72
C ALA A 154 18.72 -3.03 21.25
N VAL A 155 18.66 -1.82 21.77
CA VAL A 155 18.41 -1.52 23.18
C VAL A 155 17.02 -0.93 23.30
N LEU A 156 16.14 -1.65 23.98
CA LEU A 156 14.76 -1.27 24.22
C LEU A 156 14.64 -0.73 25.66
N ARG A 157 13.80 0.28 25.83
CA ARG A 157 13.44 0.84 27.14
C ARG A 157 11.93 0.81 27.29
N ASN A 158 11.43 0.09 28.29
CA ASN A 158 9.99 0.09 28.59
C ASN A 158 9.56 1.36 29.37
N PHE A 159 8.25 1.53 29.57
CA PHE A 159 7.68 2.68 30.28
C PHE A 159 8.11 2.80 31.75
N GLU A 160 8.58 1.72 32.36
CA GLU A 160 9.16 1.71 33.72
C GLU A 160 10.65 2.09 33.73
N GLY A 161 11.26 2.31 32.56
CA GLY A 161 12.66 2.66 32.40
C GLY A 161 13.60 1.45 32.40
N VAL A 162 13.08 0.23 32.39
CA VAL A 162 13.88 -0.99 32.33
C VAL A 162 14.47 -1.15 30.93
N LEU A 163 15.78 -1.43 30.88
CA LEU A 163 16.50 -1.65 29.63
C LEU A 163 16.56 -3.14 29.31
N GLU A 164 16.33 -3.46 28.05
CA GLU A 164 16.49 -4.79 27.45
C GLU A 164 17.38 -4.72 26.23
N GLU A 165 18.35 -5.63 26.12
CA GLU A 165 19.10 -5.86 24.89
C GLU A 165 18.43 -6.97 24.08
N LEU A 166 18.15 -6.71 22.80
CA LEU A 166 17.55 -7.66 21.87
C LEU A 166 18.45 -7.85 20.65
N GLU A 167 18.70 -9.09 20.28
CA GLU A 167 19.25 -9.41 18.96
C GLU A 167 18.14 -9.79 17.99
N ALA A 168 18.05 -9.08 16.87
CA ALA A 168 17.10 -9.32 15.80
C ALA A 168 17.81 -9.72 14.50
N ALA A 169 17.15 -10.51 13.65
CA ALA A 169 17.66 -10.85 12.33
C ALA A 169 17.65 -9.63 11.38
N TYR A 170 16.60 -8.84 11.48
CA TYR A 170 16.37 -7.61 10.71
C TYR A 170 15.62 -6.60 11.57
N LEU A 171 15.72 -5.32 11.18
CA LEU A 171 14.98 -4.21 11.77
C LEU A 171 14.15 -3.53 10.69
N ILE A 172 12.86 -3.29 10.97
CA ILE A 172 11.98 -2.47 10.14
C ILE A 172 11.67 -1.18 10.89
N SER A 173 12.13 -0.05 10.36
CA SER A 173 11.82 1.28 10.86
C SER A 173 10.50 1.76 10.27
N ALA A 174 9.45 1.76 11.08
CA ALA A 174 8.12 2.29 10.81
C ALA A 174 7.73 3.38 11.83
N GLU A 175 8.72 4.14 12.32
CA GLU A 175 8.66 5.12 13.43
C GLU A 175 8.01 6.44 13.04
N GLY A 176 7.62 6.60 11.77
CA GLY A 176 7.06 7.84 11.26
C GLY A 176 8.12 8.89 10.90
N SER A 177 7.67 10.12 10.64
CA SER A 177 8.49 11.21 10.11
C SER A 177 9.67 11.63 10.98
N HIS A 178 9.68 11.27 12.25
CA HIS A 178 10.74 11.55 13.24
C HIS A 178 11.59 10.32 13.56
N SER A 179 11.77 9.39 12.60
CA SER A 179 12.49 8.14 12.81
C SER A 179 13.88 8.36 13.43
N MET A 180 14.09 7.76 14.60
CA MET A 180 15.39 7.73 15.30
C MET A 180 16.42 6.94 14.49
N VAL A 181 15.99 5.81 13.89
CA VAL A 181 16.89 4.96 13.07
C VAL A 181 17.46 5.74 11.89
N ARG A 182 16.60 6.48 11.17
CA ARG A 182 17.02 7.34 10.07
C ARG A 182 18.06 8.38 10.53
N HIS A 183 17.79 9.04 11.66
CA HIS A 183 18.70 10.06 12.20
C HIS A 183 20.03 9.45 12.69
N ALA A 184 20.00 8.31 13.36
CA ALA A 184 21.20 7.64 13.87
C ALA A 184 22.12 7.17 12.73
N LEU A 185 21.55 6.79 11.58
CA LEU A 185 22.32 6.43 10.38
C LEU A 185 22.71 7.63 9.51
N ASN A 186 22.40 8.86 9.94
CA ASN A 186 22.65 10.10 9.18
C ASN A 186 22.09 10.07 7.75
N LEU A 187 20.99 9.35 7.52
CA LEU A 187 20.37 9.28 6.20
C LEU A 187 19.67 10.60 5.85
N GLN A 188 19.98 11.11 4.67
CA GLN A 188 19.45 12.38 4.18
C GLN A 188 17.98 12.24 3.78
N PHE A 189 17.10 12.99 4.44
CA PHE A 189 15.68 13.09 4.12
C PHE A 189 15.46 14.25 3.17
N GLN A 190 15.64 13.99 1.87
CA GLN A 190 15.70 15.02 0.83
C GLN A 190 14.32 15.45 0.37
N GLY A 191 14.19 16.72 0.03
CA GLY A 191 12.97 17.35 -0.45
C GLY A 191 12.79 18.74 0.14
N LYS A 192 11.54 19.22 0.13
CA LYS A 192 11.19 20.57 0.58
C LYS A 192 10.09 20.56 1.63
N SER A 193 10.04 21.64 2.42
CA SER A 193 8.91 21.98 3.29
C SER A 193 8.15 23.14 2.66
N HIS A 194 6.84 23.00 2.56
CA HIS A 194 5.99 24.10 2.12
C HIS A 194 5.84 25.12 3.25
N LYS A 195 5.76 26.40 2.88
CA LYS A 195 5.67 27.50 3.85
C LYS A 195 4.26 27.64 4.42
N GLN A 196 3.26 27.25 3.64
CA GLN A 196 1.85 27.36 4.01
C GLN A 196 1.52 26.49 5.22
N SER A 197 0.67 26.99 6.10
CA SER A 197 0.01 26.26 7.16
C SER A 197 -1.33 25.73 6.67
N TYR A 198 -1.74 24.60 7.20
CA TYR A 198 -3.02 23.98 6.89
C TYR A 198 -3.79 23.73 8.17
N ALA A 199 -5.06 24.11 8.16
CA ALA A 199 -6.04 23.73 9.17
C ALA A 199 -6.66 22.40 8.77
N LEU A 200 -6.72 21.46 9.69
CA LEU A 200 -7.34 20.15 9.55
C LEU A 200 -8.36 19.99 10.69
N ALA A 201 -9.56 19.54 10.38
CA ALA A 201 -10.59 19.32 11.39
C ALA A 201 -11.54 18.19 10.99
N ASP A 202 -12.09 17.52 12.01
CA ASP A 202 -13.25 16.65 11.89
C ASP A 202 -14.44 17.33 12.57
N LEU A 203 -15.52 17.54 11.82
CA LEU A 203 -16.68 18.33 12.25
C LEU A 203 -17.96 17.91 11.55
N TYR A 204 -19.08 18.38 12.04
CA TYR A 204 -20.36 18.24 11.36
C TYR A 204 -20.67 19.51 10.57
N LEU A 205 -21.46 19.39 9.51
CA LEU A 205 -21.92 20.53 8.76
C LEU A 205 -23.38 20.38 8.31
N ASP A 206 -24.08 21.51 8.28
CA ASP A 206 -25.42 21.66 7.76
C ASP A 206 -25.36 22.54 6.50
N GLY A 207 -25.88 22.05 5.38
CA GLY A 207 -25.84 22.73 4.10
C GLY A 207 -25.81 21.74 2.93
N ASP A 208 -25.77 22.26 1.71
CA ASP A 208 -25.88 21.47 0.47
C ASP A 208 -24.48 21.05 -0.03
N ILE A 209 -23.84 20.14 0.73
CA ILE A 209 -22.59 19.48 0.35
C ILE A 209 -22.86 17.98 0.23
N PRO A 210 -22.43 17.31 -0.87
CA PRO A 210 -22.63 15.88 -1.08
C PRO A 210 -21.97 15.01 0.00
N ASP A 211 -22.65 13.91 0.37
CA ASP A 211 -22.15 12.93 1.35
C ASP A 211 -21.37 11.76 0.71
N ASP A 212 -21.29 11.69 -0.60
CA ASP A 212 -20.71 10.61 -1.39
C ASP A 212 -19.63 11.08 -2.39
N GLU A 213 -19.21 12.36 -2.28
CA GLU A 213 -18.20 12.96 -3.14
C GLU A 213 -17.16 13.73 -2.33
N LEU A 214 -15.94 13.82 -2.85
CA LEU A 214 -14.93 14.73 -2.36
C LEU A 214 -15.22 16.13 -2.92
N SER A 215 -15.46 17.11 -2.07
CA SER A 215 -15.63 18.51 -2.47
C SER A 215 -14.32 19.26 -2.30
N ILE A 216 -13.77 19.78 -3.40
CA ILE A 216 -12.50 20.51 -3.44
C ILE A 216 -12.78 21.91 -3.99
N PHE A 217 -12.46 22.94 -3.23
CA PHE A 217 -12.67 24.32 -3.61
C PHE A 217 -11.31 24.96 -3.94
N THR A 218 -11.23 25.65 -5.08
CA THR A 218 -10.09 26.50 -5.39
C THR A 218 -10.23 27.80 -4.60
N ALA A 219 -9.25 28.08 -3.77
CA ALA A 219 -9.18 29.25 -2.92
C ALA A 219 -8.25 30.33 -3.52
N GLU A 220 -8.35 31.58 -3.08
CA GLU A 220 -7.46 32.65 -3.54
C GLU A 220 -5.99 32.38 -3.16
N HIS A 221 -5.77 31.73 -2.01
CA HIS A 221 -4.45 31.46 -1.44
C HIS A 221 -4.18 29.99 -1.13
N GLY A 222 -4.73 29.06 -1.92
CA GLY A 222 -4.53 27.63 -1.71
C GLY A 222 -5.73 26.78 -2.09
N PHE A 223 -6.12 25.88 -1.22
CA PHE A 223 -7.32 25.04 -1.42
C PHE A 223 -8.09 24.81 -0.12
N LEU A 224 -9.36 24.52 -0.28
CA LEU A 224 -10.24 23.98 0.76
C LEU A 224 -10.76 22.63 0.28
N GLY A 225 -10.70 21.60 1.12
CA GLY A 225 -11.28 20.27 0.90
C GLY A 225 -12.27 19.90 1.99
N VAL A 226 -13.43 19.36 1.59
CA VAL A 226 -14.46 18.85 2.49
C VAL A 226 -14.76 17.42 2.07
N PHE A 227 -14.45 16.46 2.94
CA PHE A 227 -14.46 15.02 2.65
C PHE A 227 -15.42 14.29 3.57
N PRO A 228 -16.47 13.64 3.05
CA PRO A 228 -17.52 13.04 3.86
C PRO A 228 -17.04 11.77 4.58
N MET A 229 -17.29 11.68 5.87
CA MET A 229 -17.02 10.51 6.71
C MET A 229 -18.29 9.71 7.04
N GLY A 230 -19.42 10.09 6.44
CA GLY A 230 -20.74 9.54 6.70
C GLY A 230 -21.50 10.30 7.78
N ASN A 231 -22.85 10.20 7.76
CA ASN A 231 -23.74 10.82 8.76
C ASN A 231 -23.55 12.35 8.96
N ARG A 232 -23.30 13.09 7.88
CA ARG A 232 -23.00 14.53 7.91
C ARG A 232 -21.75 14.90 8.73
N HIS A 233 -20.88 13.94 9.03
CA HIS A 233 -19.57 14.13 9.60
C HIS A 233 -18.55 14.26 8.45
N PHE A 234 -17.69 15.28 8.51
CA PHE A 234 -16.76 15.60 7.42
C PHE A 234 -15.37 15.90 7.96
N ARG A 235 -14.37 15.55 7.18
CA ARG A 235 -13.01 16.06 7.32
C ARG A 235 -12.88 17.33 6.51
N PHE A 236 -12.44 18.36 7.16
CA PHE A 236 -12.14 19.67 6.61
C PHE A 236 -10.62 19.85 6.51
N ILE A 237 -10.13 20.30 5.38
CA ILE A 237 -8.72 20.68 5.18
C ILE A 237 -8.71 22.01 4.43
N ALA A 238 -8.05 23.05 4.97
CA ALA A 238 -7.90 24.32 4.29
C ALA A 238 -6.49 24.87 4.42
N THR A 239 -6.02 25.58 3.41
CA THR A 239 -4.86 26.44 3.54
C THR A 239 -5.19 27.57 4.50
N ASP A 240 -4.29 27.88 5.43
CA ASP A 240 -4.48 28.96 6.42
C ASP A 240 -3.42 30.06 6.17
N PRO A 241 -3.75 31.08 5.36
CA PRO A 241 -2.80 32.09 4.93
C PRO A 241 -2.40 33.06 6.04
N GLU A 242 -3.22 33.22 7.10
CA GLU A 242 -2.96 34.16 8.19
C GLU A 242 -1.92 33.64 9.19
N LYS A 243 -1.64 32.34 9.18
CA LYS A 243 -0.75 31.69 10.15
C LYS A 243 0.55 31.20 9.51
N HIS A 244 1.46 32.14 9.25
CA HIS A 244 2.78 31.83 8.69
C HIS A 244 3.78 31.28 9.71
N GLU A 245 3.58 31.52 11.00
CA GLU A 245 4.44 31.01 12.08
C GLU A 245 3.77 29.83 12.80
N LYS A 246 4.58 28.99 13.46
CA LYS A 246 4.08 27.96 14.37
C LYS A 246 3.26 28.61 15.49
N THR A 247 1.97 28.66 15.31
CA THR A 247 1.06 28.83 16.46
C THR A 247 0.76 27.43 16.98
N ASP A 248 0.98 27.21 18.27
CA ASP A 248 0.72 25.91 18.93
C ASP A 248 -0.78 25.68 19.15
N ASP A 249 -1.64 26.62 18.73
CA ASP A 249 -3.08 26.55 18.93
C ASP A 249 -3.78 25.86 17.76
N ASP A 250 -4.58 24.86 18.09
CA ASP A 250 -5.46 24.18 17.13
C ASP A 250 -6.55 25.15 16.61
N PRO A 251 -7.01 25.00 15.34
CA PRO A 251 -8.02 25.89 14.79
C PRO A 251 -9.36 25.74 15.52
N THR A 252 -9.97 26.87 15.83
CA THR A 252 -11.32 26.93 16.42
C THR A 252 -12.41 26.78 15.35
N LEU A 253 -13.63 26.42 15.75
CA LEU A 253 -14.77 26.33 14.83
C LEU A 253 -15.05 27.65 14.11
N ALA A 254 -14.85 28.80 14.79
CA ALA A 254 -15.05 30.12 14.18
C ALA A 254 -14.00 30.44 13.10
N GLU A 255 -12.73 30.07 13.33
CA GLU A 255 -11.68 30.21 12.33
C GLU A 255 -11.93 29.32 11.11
N LEU A 256 -12.37 28.06 11.34
CA LEU A 256 -12.72 27.13 10.27
C LEU A 256 -13.92 27.61 9.45
N GLN A 257 -14.96 28.17 10.11
CA GLN A 257 -16.11 28.76 9.40
C GLN A 257 -15.68 29.94 8.55
N LYS A 258 -14.79 30.82 9.08
CA LYS A 258 -14.24 31.94 8.32
C LYS A 258 -13.53 31.47 7.05
N LEU A 259 -12.60 30.49 7.16
CA LEU A 259 -11.90 29.91 6.02
C LEU A 259 -12.86 29.31 4.99
N TYR A 260 -13.91 28.61 5.48
CA TYR A 260 -14.91 28.03 4.61
C TYR A 260 -15.69 29.12 3.83
N ASP A 261 -16.18 30.14 4.50
CA ASP A 261 -17.01 31.21 3.92
C ASP A 261 -16.21 32.02 2.87
N GLU A 262 -14.93 32.27 3.13
CA GLU A 262 -14.03 32.99 2.22
C GLU A 262 -13.77 32.23 0.92
N ASP A 263 -13.63 30.90 0.98
CA ASP A 263 -13.15 30.10 -0.14
C ASP A 263 -14.28 29.37 -0.89
N SER A 264 -15.36 28.93 -0.21
CA SER A 264 -16.37 28.06 -0.83
C SER A 264 -17.42 28.80 -1.64
N HIS A 265 -17.88 29.96 -1.14
CA HIS A 265 -19.05 30.69 -1.64
C HIS A 265 -20.36 29.85 -1.72
N ILE A 266 -20.42 28.72 -1.00
CA ILE A 266 -21.60 27.87 -0.83
C ILE A 266 -22.05 27.99 0.63
N PRO A 267 -23.31 28.37 0.91
CA PRO A 267 -23.78 28.54 2.29
C PRO A 267 -23.77 27.21 3.06
N VAL A 268 -22.96 27.10 4.10
CA VAL A 268 -22.86 25.96 4.98
C VAL A 268 -22.60 26.45 6.41
N GLN A 269 -23.22 25.81 7.39
CA GLN A 269 -22.94 26.03 8.79
C GLN A 269 -22.09 24.89 9.35
N LEU A 270 -20.84 25.18 9.75
CA LEU A 270 -19.98 24.24 10.46
C LEU A 270 -20.43 24.15 11.93
N ARG A 271 -20.43 22.94 12.48
CA ARG A 271 -20.83 22.68 13.87
C ARG A 271 -20.10 21.47 14.47
N ASP A 272 -20.21 21.33 15.76
CA ASP A 272 -19.78 20.15 16.53
C ASP A 272 -18.34 19.70 16.16
N LEU A 273 -17.38 20.61 16.33
CA LEU A 273 -15.95 20.32 16.14
C LEU A 273 -15.52 19.18 17.06
N THR A 274 -15.18 18.03 16.48
CA THR A 274 -14.78 16.83 17.24
C THR A 274 -13.27 16.75 17.43
N TRP A 275 -12.51 17.28 16.48
CA TRP A 275 -11.07 17.32 16.52
C TRP A 275 -10.54 18.36 15.53
N SER A 276 -9.41 18.99 15.86
CA SER A 276 -8.70 19.89 14.94
C SER A 276 -7.19 19.82 15.15
N SER A 277 -6.43 20.26 14.15
CA SER A 277 -4.97 20.39 14.21
C SER A 277 -4.47 21.33 13.15
N ARG A 278 -3.31 21.97 13.38
CA ARG A 278 -2.55 22.69 12.35
C ARG A 278 -1.30 21.90 11.98
N PHE A 279 -0.97 21.90 10.70
CA PHE A 279 0.23 21.22 10.22
C PHE A 279 0.85 21.93 9.01
N ARG A 280 2.10 21.59 8.75
CA ARG A 280 2.80 21.99 7.51
C ARG A 280 3.10 20.78 6.66
N ILE A 281 2.95 20.96 5.36
CA ILE A 281 3.27 19.91 4.39
C ILE A 281 4.78 19.82 4.22
N ASN A 282 5.29 18.60 4.30
CA ASN A 282 6.63 18.24 3.92
C ASN A 282 6.56 17.25 2.76
N SER A 283 7.38 17.48 1.73
CA SER A 283 7.58 16.53 0.64
C SER A 283 9.05 16.11 0.68
N ARG A 284 9.33 14.99 1.32
CA ARG A 284 10.69 14.48 1.54
C ARG A 284 10.73 12.98 1.42
N MET A 285 11.85 12.44 0.95
CA MET A 285 12.05 10.99 0.87
C MET A 285 13.53 10.62 1.07
N LEU A 286 13.75 9.37 1.44
CA LEU A 286 15.06 8.73 1.41
C LEU A 286 15.43 8.34 -0.03
N HIS A 287 16.74 8.26 -0.31
CA HIS A 287 17.26 7.70 -1.55
C HIS A 287 17.51 6.20 -1.48
N THR A 288 17.58 5.66 -0.27
CA THR A 288 17.67 4.23 0.01
C THR A 288 16.58 3.81 0.99
N LEU A 289 16.00 2.66 0.79
CA LEU A 289 15.01 2.06 1.69
C LEU A 289 15.61 0.91 2.51
N ARG A 290 16.89 0.61 2.27
CA ARG A 290 17.64 -0.47 2.91
C ARG A 290 19.05 -0.04 3.28
N GLU A 291 19.45 -0.34 4.52
CA GLU A 291 20.82 -0.24 5.00
C GLU A 291 21.20 -1.60 5.64
N ASP A 292 21.79 -2.49 4.84
CA ASP A 292 22.11 -3.87 5.17
C ASP A 292 20.89 -4.64 5.71
N ARG A 293 20.72 -4.72 7.03
CA ARG A 293 19.63 -5.46 7.70
C ARG A 293 18.52 -4.56 8.24
N ILE A 294 18.56 -3.29 7.91
CA ILE A 294 17.60 -2.29 8.33
C ILE A 294 16.78 -1.84 7.11
N PHE A 295 15.46 -1.84 7.25
CA PHE A 295 14.52 -1.43 6.22
C PHE A 295 13.69 -0.26 6.69
N PHE A 296 13.34 0.65 5.78
CA PHE A 296 12.52 1.81 6.03
C PHE A 296 11.22 1.72 5.23
N GLY A 297 10.08 2.10 5.83
CA GLY A 297 8.81 2.21 5.13
C GLY A 297 7.87 3.24 5.76
N GLY A 298 6.87 3.67 4.99
CA GLY A 298 5.96 4.73 5.36
C GLY A 298 6.67 6.04 5.66
N ASP A 299 6.17 6.82 6.61
CA ASP A 299 6.69 8.16 6.93
C ASP A 299 8.15 8.15 7.43
N ALA A 300 8.69 7.02 7.84
CA ALA A 300 10.13 6.89 8.15
C ALA A 300 10.99 7.01 6.90
N ALA A 301 10.47 6.60 5.74
CA ALA A 301 11.11 6.61 4.44
C ALA A 301 10.70 7.77 3.56
N HIS A 302 9.45 8.21 3.61
CA HIS A 302 8.88 9.24 2.74
C HIS A 302 7.68 9.93 3.39
N VAL A 303 7.62 11.24 3.22
CA VAL A 303 6.47 12.08 3.57
C VAL A 303 6.14 12.95 2.36
N HIS A 304 4.89 13.16 2.10
CA HIS A 304 4.44 13.98 0.98
C HIS A 304 3.14 14.70 1.32
N SER A 305 2.71 15.58 0.42
CA SER A 305 1.46 16.32 0.55
C SER A 305 0.27 15.36 0.74
N PRO A 306 -0.73 15.72 1.57
CA PRO A 306 -1.96 14.96 1.70
C PRO A 306 -2.83 14.99 0.43
N ALA A 307 -2.45 15.77 -0.59
CA ALA A 307 -3.13 15.82 -1.88
C ALA A 307 -3.21 14.41 -2.48
N GLY A 308 -4.42 13.88 -2.61
CA GLY A 308 -4.69 12.52 -3.08
C GLY A 308 -4.79 11.44 -2.00
N GLY A 309 -4.50 11.72 -0.72
CA GLY A 309 -4.70 10.78 0.39
C GLY A 309 -3.85 9.50 0.32
N GLN A 310 -2.62 9.58 -0.21
CA GLN A 310 -1.81 8.39 -0.56
C GLN A 310 -0.81 7.93 0.52
N GLY A 311 -0.44 8.77 1.50
CA GLY A 311 0.66 8.49 2.44
C GLY A 311 0.51 7.17 3.22
N MET A 312 -0.62 6.97 3.88
CA MET A 312 -0.91 5.74 4.62
C MET A 312 -0.94 4.52 3.68
N ASN A 313 -1.55 4.66 2.51
CA ASN A 313 -1.64 3.60 1.50
C ASN A 313 -0.27 3.16 1.00
N THR A 314 0.60 4.11 0.69
CA THR A 314 1.99 3.84 0.25
C THR A 314 2.76 3.08 1.31
N GLY A 315 2.68 3.50 2.60
CA GLY A 315 3.34 2.82 3.71
C GLY A 315 2.83 1.40 3.97
N ILE A 316 1.53 1.15 3.80
CA ILE A 316 0.94 -0.19 3.85
C ILE A 316 1.50 -1.06 2.71
N GLN A 317 1.53 -0.52 1.49
CA GLN A 317 2.05 -1.24 0.32
C GLN A 317 3.55 -1.48 0.38
N ASP A 318 4.33 -0.58 1.01
CA ASP A 318 5.76 -0.81 1.28
C ASP A 318 5.95 -2.11 2.06
N MET A 319 5.16 -2.30 3.11
CA MET A 319 5.30 -3.47 3.98
C MET A 319 4.73 -4.74 3.37
N ILE A 320 3.70 -4.63 2.55
CA ILE A 320 3.20 -5.79 1.78
C ILE A 320 4.24 -6.25 0.75
N ASP A 321 4.94 -5.33 0.10
CA ASP A 321 6.03 -5.65 -0.84
C ASP A 321 7.26 -6.23 -0.13
N LEU A 322 7.70 -5.64 0.98
CA LEU A 322 8.87 -6.06 1.72
C LEU A 322 8.70 -7.42 2.40
N SER A 323 7.56 -7.61 3.08
CA SER A 323 7.42 -8.69 4.07
C SER A 323 7.54 -10.09 3.47
N TRP A 324 6.98 -10.34 2.28
CA TRP A 324 7.11 -11.65 1.65
C TRP A 324 8.55 -11.91 1.18
N LYS A 325 9.25 -10.89 0.67
CA LYS A 325 10.65 -10.97 0.25
C LYS A 325 11.53 -11.30 1.44
N LEU A 326 11.35 -10.56 2.54
CA LEU A 326 12.09 -10.77 3.78
C LEU A 326 11.81 -12.15 4.37
N ALA A 327 10.57 -12.60 4.37
CA ALA A 327 10.20 -13.94 4.84
C ALA A 327 10.87 -15.05 4.02
N MET A 328 10.89 -14.95 2.68
CA MET A 328 11.53 -15.94 1.83
C MET A 328 13.04 -16.02 2.09
N VAL A 329 13.70 -14.88 2.27
CA VAL A 329 15.13 -14.84 2.62
C VAL A 329 15.36 -15.34 4.05
N TRP A 330 14.52 -14.96 5.01
CA TRP A 330 14.63 -15.40 6.41
C TRP A 330 14.50 -16.94 6.54
N HIS A 331 13.60 -17.55 5.75
CA HIS A 331 13.45 -19.02 5.68
C HIS A 331 14.55 -19.72 4.86
N GLY A 332 15.48 -19.00 4.27
CA GLY A 332 16.51 -19.56 3.39
C GLY A 332 15.94 -20.09 2.05
N LYS A 333 14.73 -19.69 1.67
CA LYS A 333 14.05 -20.11 0.44
C LYS A 333 14.35 -19.21 -0.76
N ALA A 334 15.01 -18.08 -0.55
CA ALA A 334 15.40 -17.14 -1.59
C ALA A 334 16.83 -16.63 -1.38
N VAL A 335 17.42 -16.18 -2.48
CA VAL A 335 18.74 -15.52 -2.41
C VAL A 335 18.64 -14.17 -1.67
N PRO A 336 19.68 -13.72 -0.92
CA PRO A 336 19.66 -12.44 -0.21
C PRO A 336 19.40 -11.22 -1.10
N ASP A 337 19.80 -11.29 -2.37
CA ASP A 337 19.63 -10.22 -3.37
C ASP A 337 18.15 -9.93 -3.68
N LEU A 338 17.22 -10.85 -3.36
CA LEU A 338 15.78 -10.60 -3.44
C LEU A 338 15.39 -9.35 -2.65
N LEU A 339 16.05 -9.08 -1.53
CA LEU A 339 15.76 -7.90 -0.68
C LEU A 339 16.12 -6.56 -1.35
N ASN A 340 17.03 -6.55 -2.34
CA ASN A 340 17.37 -5.35 -3.10
C ASN A 340 16.21 -4.89 -3.97
N THR A 341 15.37 -5.83 -4.42
CA THR A 341 14.20 -5.53 -5.25
C THR A 341 13.12 -4.73 -4.53
N TYR A 342 13.11 -4.71 -3.19
CA TYR A 342 12.26 -3.81 -2.41
C TYR A 342 12.52 -2.35 -2.75
N GLU A 343 13.78 -1.97 -2.73
CA GLU A 343 14.19 -0.60 -3.07
C GLU A 343 13.94 -0.29 -4.55
N GLU A 344 14.29 -1.19 -5.48
CA GLU A 344 14.05 -1.00 -6.91
C GLU A 344 12.58 -0.71 -7.21
N GLU A 345 11.68 -1.46 -6.60
CA GLU A 345 10.24 -1.38 -6.84
C GLU A 345 9.62 -0.18 -6.14
N ARG A 346 9.86 -0.03 -4.84
CA ARG A 346 9.17 0.99 -4.03
C ARG A 346 9.69 2.40 -4.25
N LEU A 347 10.99 2.61 -4.44
CA LEU A 347 11.52 3.95 -4.74
C LEU A 347 10.95 4.53 -6.03
N SER A 348 10.69 3.70 -7.05
CA SER A 348 10.10 4.16 -8.31
C SER A 348 8.70 4.72 -8.10
N VAL A 349 7.88 4.02 -7.30
CA VAL A 349 6.52 4.44 -6.94
C VAL A 349 6.53 5.68 -6.06
N ILE A 350 7.35 5.67 -4.98
CA ILE A 350 7.47 6.79 -4.04
C ILE A 350 7.88 8.08 -4.76
N ARG A 351 8.90 8.03 -5.64
CA ARG A 351 9.31 9.19 -6.46
C ARG A 351 8.16 9.70 -7.32
N GLY A 352 7.42 8.80 -7.94
CA GLY A 352 6.25 9.16 -8.75
C GLY A 352 5.15 9.84 -7.94
N ILE A 353 4.85 9.34 -6.73
CA ILE A 353 3.85 9.92 -5.83
C ILE A 353 4.32 11.29 -5.33
N VAL A 354 5.54 11.40 -4.79
CA VAL A 354 6.10 12.65 -4.27
C VAL A 354 6.09 13.72 -5.35
N SER A 355 6.59 13.43 -6.57
CA SER A 355 6.63 14.38 -7.67
C SER A 355 5.24 14.87 -8.10
N LYS A 356 4.26 13.97 -8.18
CA LYS A 356 2.90 14.32 -8.63
C LYS A 356 2.12 15.09 -7.57
N THR A 357 2.19 14.67 -6.30
CA THR A 357 1.54 15.38 -5.19
C THR A 357 2.18 16.76 -4.98
N GLU A 358 3.48 16.90 -5.20
CA GLU A 358 4.18 18.17 -5.16
C GLU A 358 3.70 19.11 -6.27
N THR A 359 3.63 18.62 -7.52
CA THR A 359 3.13 19.41 -8.66
C THR A 359 1.69 19.88 -8.42
N ALA A 360 0.81 19.00 -7.91
CA ALA A 360 -0.56 19.37 -7.57
C ALA A 360 -0.61 20.43 -6.46
N THR A 361 0.17 20.24 -5.40
CA THR A 361 0.25 21.19 -4.28
C THR A 361 0.76 22.55 -4.73
N ASP A 362 1.81 22.59 -5.55
CA ASP A 362 2.38 23.83 -6.09
C ASP A 362 1.36 24.56 -7.00
N ALA A 363 0.57 23.82 -7.78
CA ALA A 363 -0.48 24.41 -8.62
C ALA A 363 -1.60 25.05 -7.78
N PHE A 364 -2.06 24.36 -6.73
CA PHE A 364 -3.09 24.90 -5.83
C PHE A 364 -2.58 26.07 -4.96
N ASN A 365 -1.31 26.04 -4.54
CA ASN A 365 -0.73 27.09 -3.71
C ASN A 365 -0.07 28.23 -4.53
N SER A 366 -0.32 28.28 -5.84
CA SER A 366 0.26 29.33 -6.70
C SER A 366 -0.44 30.66 -6.45
N ASP A 367 0.33 31.73 -6.20
CA ASP A 367 -0.20 33.11 -6.14
C ASP A 367 -0.47 33.70 -7.54
N SER A 368 -0.27 32.92 -8.60
CA SER A 368 -0.42 33.38 -9.98
C SER A 368 -1.87 33.38 -10.43
N VAL A 369 -2.42 34.56 -10.66
CA VAL A 369 -3.76 34.75 -11.26
C VAL A 369 -3.89 33.98 -12.59
N ILE A 370 -2.81 33.86 -13.35
CA ILE A 370 -2.79 33.12 -14.62
C ILE A 370 -3.01 31.61 -14.37
N VAL A 371 -2.38 31.05 -13.34
CA VAL A 371 -2.55 29.62 -12.98
C VAL A 371 -3.99 29.35 -12.52
N HIS A 372 -4.55 30.22 -11.68
CA HIS A 372 -5.96 30.09 -11.26
C HIS A 372 -6.95 30.23 -12.42
N GLN A 373 -6.72 31.19 -13.32
CA GLN A 373 -7.54 31.32 -14.54
C GLN A 373 -7.38 30.10 -15.45
N LEU A 374 -6.19 29.56 -15.59
CA LEU A 374 -5.93 28.35 -16.37
C LEU A 374 -6.68 27.14 -15.78
N ILE A 375 -6.62 26.96 -14.46
CA ILE A 375 -7.38 25.91 -13.76
C ILE A 375 -8.88 26.14 -13.99
N ALA A 376 -9.39 27.33 -13.78
CA ALA A 376 -10.81 27.63 -13.89
C ALA A 376 -11.38 27.46 -15.31
N HIS A 377 -10.61 27.71 -16.37
CA HIS A 377 -11.09 27.69 -17.75
C HIS A 377 -10.69 26.42 -18.52
N ILE A 378 -9.54 25.82 -18.22
CA ILE A 378 -9.03 24.67 -18.96
C ILE A 378 -9.35 23.36 -18.23
N ALA A 379 -9.33 23.32 -16.89
CA ALA A 379 -9.65 22.12 -16.15
C ALA A 379 -11.04 21.52 -16.50
N PRO A 380 -12.12 22.29 -16.64
CA PRO A 380 -13.42 21.75 -17.03
C PRO A 380 -13.38 21.00 -18.37
N VAL A 381 -12.66 21.56 -19.36
CA VAL A 381 -12.52 20.95 -20.69
C VAL A 381 -11.66 19.69 -20.63
N LEU A 382 -10.54 19.73 -19.90
CA LEU A 382 -9.65 18.57 -19.76
C LEU A 382 -10.31 17.45 -18.96
N LEU A 383 -10.94 17.78 -17.82
CA LEU A 383 -11.62 16.81 -16.96
C LEU A 383 -12.83 16.16 -17.65
N SER A 384 -13.42 16.78 -18.67
CA SER A 384 -14.47 16.17 -19.47
C SER A 384 -13.96 15.10 -20.44
N THR A 385 -12.65 15.00 -20.67
CA THR A 385 -12.08 14.01 -21.60
C THR A 385 -11.85 12.66 -20.93
N GLN A 386 -12.28 11.58 -21.59
CA GLN A 386 -12.14 10.22 -21.08
C GLN A 386 -10.66 9.84 -20.78
N LEU A 387 -9.73 10.35 -21.57
CA LEU A 387 -8.30 10.09 -21.38
C LEU A 387 -7.79 10.68 -20.07
N VAL A 388 -8.12 11.94 -19.76
CA VAL A 388 -7.71 12.60 -18.53
C VAL A 388 -8.38 11.96 -17.31
N GLN A 389 -9.66 11.60 -17.42
CA GLN A 389 -10.38 10.83 -16.40
C GLN A 389 -9.67 9.52 -16.07
N GLN A 390 -9.30 8.71 -17.07
CA GLN A 390 -8.60 7.44 -16.86
C GLN A 390 -7.20 7.60 -16.27
N LEU A 391 -6.46 8.61 -16.71
CA LEU A 391 -5.13 8.89 -16.16
C LEU A 391 -5.21 9.35 -14.70
N SER A 392 -6.12 10.28 -14.40
CA SER A 392 -6.30 10.82 -13.05
C SER A 392 -6.75 9.72 -12.07
N THR A 393 -7.75 8.93 -12.46
CA THR A 393 -8.29 7.86 -11.61
C THR A 393 -7.27 6.75 -11.37
N GLY A 394 -6.48 6.37 -12.38
CA GLY A 394 -5.44 5.35 -12.24
C GLY A 394 -4.32 5.76 -11.27
N LEU A 395 -4.00 7.06 -11.24
CA LEU A 395 -2.95 7.60 -10.36
C LEU A 395 -3.43 7.78 -8.92
N ILE A 396 -4.63 8.32 -8.73
CA ILE A 396 -5.23 8.53 -7.41
C ILE A 396 -5.50 7.18 -6.73
N SER A 397 -6.04 6.22 -7.47
CA SER A 397 -6.39 4.89 -6.93
C SER A 397 -5.21 3.96 -6.67
N GLU A 398 -4.00 4.34 -7.10
CA GLU A 398 -2.77 3.56 -7.02
C GLU A 398 -2.77 2.23 -7.83
N VAL A 399 -3.80 1.96 -8.63
CA VAL A 399 -3.89 0.73 -9.46
C VAL A 399 -3.04 0.78 -10.73
N ALA A 400 -2.56 1.95 -11.12
CA ALA A 400 -1.75 2.14 -12.34
C ALA A 400 -0.25 1.91 -12.12
N TRP A 401 0.20 1.80 -10.87
CA TRP A 401 1.60 1.54 -10.57
C TRP A 401 2.01 0.12 -10.98
N ASN A 402 3.22 -0.02 -11.51
CA ASN A 402 3.78 -1.29 -11.92
C ASN A 402 5.29 -1.35 -11.62
N TYR A 403 5.84 -2.56 -11.64
CA TYR A 403 7.24 -2.87 -11.38
C TYR A 403 7.93 -3.48 -12.62
N ARG A 404 7.51 -3.09 -13.84
CA ARG A 404 8.04 -3.65 -15.09
C ARG A 404 9.55 -3.48 -15.25
N ALA A 405 10.12 -2.44 -14.62
CA ALA A 405 11.56 -2.15 -14.64
C ALA A 405 12.35 -2.88 -13.54
N SER A 406 11.68 -3.63 -12.66
CA SER A 406 12.35 -4.39 -11.59
C SER A 406 13.13 -5.57 -12.18
N SER A 407 14.30 -5.84 -11.58
CA SER A 407 15.08 -7.03 -11.88
C SER A 407 14.34 -8.35 -11.61
N LEU A 408 13.31 -8.30 -10.74
CA LEU A 408 12.42 -9.41 -10.40
C LEU A 408 11.34 -9.66 -11.47
N SER A 409 11.13 -8.75 -12.41
CA SER A 409 10.07 -8.83 -13.42
C SER A 409 10.62 -9.39 -14.74
N GLN A 410 10.19 -10.59 -15.13
CA GLN A 410 10.61 -11.20 -16.40
C GLN A 410 9.42 -11.55 -17.29
N THR A 411 9.39 -10.99 -18.49
CA THR A 411 8.41 -11.31 -19.53
C THR A 411 9.10 -12.08 -20.67
N ASP A 412 8.54 -13.23 -21.03
CA ASP A 412 8.93 -14.02 -22.20
C ASP A 412 7.71 -14.19 -23.10
N ARG A 413 7.87 -14.16 -24.39
CA ARG A 413 6.81 -14.32 -25.42
C ARG A 413 5.38 -14.32 -24.89
N VAL A 414 4.62 -13.25 -25.11
CA VAL A 414 3.28 -13.07 -24.55
C VAL A 414 2.25 -12.78 -25.63
N HIS A 415 1.04 -13.33 -25.48
CA HIS A 415 -0.08 -13.15 -26.39
C HIS A 415 -1.05 -12.06 -25.94
N GLY A 416 -1.14 -11.79 -24.63
CA GLY A 416 -2.02 -10.78 -24.02
C GLY A 416 -1.30 -9.46 -23.70
N ASN A 417 -1.99 -8.59 -22.95
CA ASN A 417 -1.48 -7.28 -22.55
C ASN A 417 -0.70 -7.30 -21.22
N LEU A 418 -0.82 -8.36 -20.42
CA LEU A 418 -0.12 -8.48 -19.16
C LEU A 418 1.39 -8.63 -19.36
N ARG A 419 2.15 -7.98 -18.50
CA ARG A 419 3.62 -8.05 -18.43
C ARG A 419 4.03 -8.31 -17.00
N ALA A 420 5.17 -8.96 -16.82
CA ALA A 420 5.77 -9.06 -15.48
C ALA A 420 5.98 -7.66 -14.89
N GLY A 421 5.74 -7.53 -13.61
CA GLY A 421 5.68 -6.24 -12.92
C GLY A 421 4.32 -5.54 -12.95
N ASP A 422 3.34 -6.03 -13.72
CA ASP A 422 1.97 -5.51 -13.65
C ASP A 422 1.26 -6.01 -12.40
N ARG A 423 0.29 -5.22 -11.92
CA ARG A 423 -0.72 -5.67 -10.97
C ARG A 423 -1.63 -6.69 -11.66
N LEU A 424 -1.90 -7.83 -11.01
CA LEU A 424 -2.91 -8.78 -11.48
C LEU A 424 -4.28 -8.09 -11.54
N PRO A 425 -5.00 -8.09 -12.66
CA PRO A 425 -6.39 -7.63 -12.70
C PRO A 425 -7.32 -8.63 -12.01
N ASP A 426 -8.36 -8.17 -11.32
CA ASP A 426 -9.37 -9.04 -10.74
C ASP A 426 -10.45 -9.35 -11.79
N LEU A 427 -10.40 -10.54 -12.37
CA LEU A 427 -11.29 -11.01 -13.43
C LEU A 427 -12.13 -12.19 -12.96
N ASP A 428 -13.35 -12.29 -13.50
CA ASP A 428 -14.19 -13.48 -13.35
C ASP A 428 -13.67 -14.61 -14.26
N VAL A 429 -13.36 -15.75 -13.66
CA VAL A 429 -12.76 -16.90 -14.32
C VAL A 429 -13.47 -18.21 -13.91
N SER A 430 -13.26 -19.25 -14.69
CA SER A 430 -13.45 -20.63 -14.24
C SER A 430 -12.13 -21.19 -13.76
N ILE A 431 -12.16 -21.79 -12.58
CA ILE A 431 -11.05 -22.58 -12.04
C ILE A 431 -11.24 -24.05 -12.36
N TRP A 432 -10.14 -24.75 -12.55
CA TRP A 432 -10.14 -26.19 -12.79
C TRP A 432 -9.32 -26.88 -11.71
N GLU A 433 -9.96 -27.82 -11.03
CA GLU A 433 -9.35 -28.66 -10.00
C GLU A 433 -9.65 -30.12 -10.35
N SER A 434 -8.69 -31.03 -10.13
CA SER A 434 -8.92 -32.47 -10.23
C SER A 434 -9.48 -32.97 -8.91
N ASP A 435 -10.59 -33.69 -8.95
CA ASP A 435 -11.08 -34.42 -7.77
C ASP A 435 -10.17 -35.58 -7.38
N ALA A 436 -10.45 -36.22 -6.26
CA ALA A 436 -9.68 -37.37 -5.76
C ALA A 436 -9.65 -38.56 -6.75
N SER A 437 -10.55 -38.60 -7.74
CA SER A 437 -10.63 -39.62 -8.79
C SER A 437 -9.97 -39.17 -10.09
N GLY A 438 -9.38 -37.95 -10.15
CA GLY A 438 -8.74 -37.40 -11.34
C GLY A 438 -9.71 -36.72 -12.32
N ASN A 439 -11.01 -36.58 -11.98
CA ASN A 439 -11.96 -35.90 -12.84
C ASN A 439 -11.82 -34.36 -12.66
N ALA A 440 -11.78 -33.66 -13.79
CA ALA A 440 -11.73 -32.22 -13.77
C ALA A 440 -13.08 -31.61 -13.38
N GLN A 441 -13.12 -30.85 -12.29
CA GLN A 441 -14.28 -30.06 -11.90
C GLN A 441 -14.00 -28.57 -12.17
N SER A 442 -15.03 -27.86 -12.69
CA SER A 442 -14.93 -26.43 -12.91
C SER A 442 -15.79 -25.66 -11.92
N GLY A 443 -15.23 -24.64 -11.29
CA GLY A 443 -15.94 -23.69 -10.44
C GLY A 443 -15.81 -22.27 -10.98
N LYS A 444 -16.79 -21.39 -10.69
CA LYS A 444 -16.66 -19.95 -10.93
C LYS A 444 -15.93 -19.31 -9.76
N ALA A 445 -15.00 -18.42 -10.05
CA ALA A 445 -14.28 -17.65 -9.03
C ALA A 445 -13.79 -16.32 -9.62
N ARG A 446 -13.42 -15.42 -8.76
CA ARG A 446 -12.62 -14.23 -9.12
C ARG A 446 -11.14 -14.55 -8.92
N LEU A 447 -10.27 -13.88 -9.69
CA LEU A 447 -8.83 -14.10 -9.55
C LEU A 447 -8.35 -13.81 -8.12
N TYR A 448 -8.82 -12.74 -7.48
CA TYR A 448 -8.39 -12.41 -6.11
C TYR A 448 -8.89 -13.39 -5.04
N GLU A 449 -9.93 -14.17 -5.31
CA GLU A 449 -10.40 -15.22 -4.39
C GLU A 449 -9.49 -16.46 -4.43
N ILE A 450 -8.79 -16.69 -5.53
CA ILE A 450 -7.93 -17.87 -5.71
C ILE A 450 -6.46 -17.61 -5.41
N ILE A 451 -6.04 -16.34 -5.34
CA ILE A 451 -4.69 -15.95 -4.96
C ILE A 451 -4.53 -16.01 -3.44
N ASP A 452 -3.53 -16.77 -3.01
CA ASP A 452 -3.15 -16.88 -1.60
C ASP A 452 -1.99 -15.93 -1.30
N PRO A 453 -2.16 -14.89 -0.47
CA PRO A 453 -1.10 -13.94 -0.16
C PRO A 453 0.06 -14.52 0.68
N SER A 454 -0.01 -15.82 1.06
CA SER A 454 1.08 -16.51 1.75
C SER A 454 2.02 -17.29 0.82
N ARG A 455 1.73 -17.34 -0.49
CA ARG A 455 2.51 -18.10 -1.47
C ARG A 455 2.42 -17.51 -2.87
N PHE A 456 3.30 -17.98 -3.74
CA PHE A 456 3.16 -17.72 -5.17
C PHE A 456 2.03 -18.55 -5.78
N THR A 457 1.37 -18.00 -6.79
CA THR A 457 0.38 -18.74 -7.60
C THR A 457 0.80 -18.69 -9.06
N LEU A 458 1.09 -19.84 -9.66
CA LEU A 458 1.28 -19.96 -11.11
C LEU A 458 -0.08 -20.22 -11.75
N LEU A 459 -0.59 -19.21 -12.44
CA LEU A 459 -1.78 -19.32 -13.27
C LEU A 459 -1.41 -19.90 -14.62
N VAL A 460 -2.09 -20.97 -15.00
CA VAL A 460 -2.08 -21.52 -16.36
C VAL A 460 -3.38 -21.07 -17.01
N ALA A 461 -3.29 -20.00 -17.81
CA ALA A 461 -4.44 -19.31 -18.38
C ALA A 461 -4.72 -19.80 -19.81
N GLY A 462 -5.98 -20.17 -20.10
CA GLY A 462 -6.42 -20.61 -21.43
C GLY A 462 -6.17 -22.11 -21.69
N GLY A 463 -6.23 -22.51 -22.98
CA GLY A 463 -6.13 -23.89 -23.43
C GLY A 463 -7.45 -24.66 -23.37
N GLU A 464 -7.48 -25.90 -23.93
CA GLU A 464 -8.66 -26.75 -23.90
C GLU A 464 -8.94 -27.27 -22.49
N SER A 465 -10.22 -27.31 -22.11
CA SER A 465 -10.71 -27.51 -20.74
C SER A 465 -10.48 -28.90 -20.14
N THR A 466 -9.99 -29.87 -20.87
CA THR A 466 -10.03 -31.29 -20.50
C THR A 466 -8.69 -31.92 -20.16
N THR A 467 -7.57 -31.22 -20.34
CA THR A 467 -6.26 -31.79 -20.06
C THR A 467 -5.74 -31.35 -18.70
N ASP A 468 -5.47 -32.32 -17.84
CA ASP A 468 -4.64 -32.13 -16.65
C ASP A 468 -3.33 -31.41 -17.02
N LEU A 469 -2.84 -30.58 -16.10
CA LEU A 469 -1.47 -30.06 -16.24
C LEU A 469 -0.53 -31.24 -16.47
N SER A 470 0.29 -31.16 -17.52
CA SER A 470 1.20 -32.26 -17.88
C SER A 470 1.92 -32.78 -16.64
N PRO A 471 1.96 -34.10 -16.40
CA PRO A 471 2.74 -34.68 -15.31
C PRO A 471 4.18 -34.17 -15.28
N THR A 472 4.74 -33.91 -16.45
CA THR A 472 6.08 -33.32 -16.63
C THR A 472 6.20 -31.93 -15.99
N TRP A 473 5.17 -31.08 -16.05
CA TRP A 473 5.18 -29.76 -15.42
C TRP A 473 5.14 -29.87 -13.89
N LYS A 474 4.30 -30.76 -13.36
CA LYS A 474 4.23 -31.01 -11.92
C LYS A 474 5.59 -31.50 -11.39
N GLU A 475 6.25 -32.40 -12.10
CA GLU A 475 7.58 -32.89 -11.75
C GLU A 475 8.64 -31.78 -11.80
N GLN A 476 8.66 -30.98 -12.88
CA GLN A 476 9.64 -29.89 -13.03
C GLN A 476 9.45 -28.77 -12.00
N LEU A 477 8.24 -28.52 -11.53
CA LEU A 477 7.94 -27.47 -10.56
C LEU A 477 7.93 -27.97 -9.09
N SER A 478 8.03 -29.28 -8.88
CA SER A 478 8.00 -29.89 -7.54
C SER A 478 9.03 -29.34 -6.55
N PRO A 479 10.24 -28.86 -6.97
CA PRO A 479 11.18 -28.25 -6.02
C PRO A 479 10.61 -27.03 -5.27
N TRP A 480 9.57 -26.38 -5.80
CA TRP A 480 8.96 -25.17 -5.26
C TRP A 480 7.57 -25.39 -4.64
N ASP A 481 7.06 -26.64 -4.57
CA ASP A 481 5.72 -26.97 -4.01
C ASP A 481 5.48 -26.40 -2.60
N GLY A 482 6.55 -26.20 -1.82
CA GLY A 482 6.46 -25.63 -0.46
C GLY A 482 5.95 -24.19 -0.42
N PHE A 483 5.98 -23.44 -1.55
CA PHE A 483 5.50 -22.06 -1.62
C PHE A 483 4.89 -21.67 -2.98
N LEU A 484 4.79 -22.59 -3.95
CA LEU A 484 4.19 -22.38 -5.25
C LEU A 484 2.89 -23.19 -5.37
N LYS A 485 1.78 -22.50 -5.62
CA LYS A 485 0.50 -23.10 -5.97
C LYS A 485 0.32 -23.07 -7.48
N LEU A 486 -0.13 -24.18 -8.08
CA LEU A 486 -0.47 -24.26 -9.48
C LEU A 486 -1.99 -24.16 -9.65
N GLN A 487 -2.48 -23.26 -10.51
CA GLN A 487 -3.91 -23.08 -10.72
C GLN A 487 -4.22 -22.87 -12.20
N ARG A 488 -5.06 -23.72 -12.76
CA ARG A 488 -5.57 -23.54 -14.11
C ARG A 488 -6.80 -22.65 -14.12
N ILE A 489 -6.86 -21.72 -15.08
CA ILE A 489 -7.98 -20.80 -15.26
C ILE A 489 -8.37 -20.71 -16.74
N THR A 490 -9.67 -20.51 -16.97
CA THR A 490 -10.26 -20.23 -18.29
C THR A 490 -11.26 -19.07 -18.14
N PRO A 491 -11.70 -18.43 -19.25
CA PRO A 491 -12.74 -17.42 -19.19
C PRO A 491 -14.01 -17.97 -18.52
N ALA A 492 -14.70 -17.14 -17.74
CA ALA A 492 -15.99 -17.50 -17.17
C ALA A 492 -16.99 -17.87 -18.29
N PRO A 493 -17.68 -19.03 -18.21
CA PRO A 493 -18.58 -19.47 -19.26
C PRO A 493 -19.82 -18.60 -19.33
N ASN A 494 -20.37 -18.44 -20.53
CA ASN A 494 -21.59 -17.65 -20.82
C ASN A 494 -21.50 -16.16 -20.41
N GLN A 495 -20.30 -15.60 -20.35
CA GLN A 495 -20.03 -14.19 -20.08
C GLN A 495 -19.12 -13.61 -21.17
N PRO A 496 -19.67 -13.04 -22.27
CA PRO A 496 -18.89 -12.51 -23.38
C PRO A 496 -17.87 -11.43 -22.98
N GLU A 497 -18.26 -10.55 -22.06
CA GLU A 497 -17.39 -9.48 -21.54
C GLU A 497 -16.21 -10.04 -20.76
N ALA A 498 -16.45 -11.03 -19.87
CA ALA A 498 -15.38 -11.71 -19.13
C ALA A 498 -14.39 -12.40 -20.09
N LYS A 499 -14.91 -13.02 -21.17
CA LYS A 499 -14.05 -13.60 -22.22
C LYS A 499 -13.19 -12.55 -22.90
N ILE A 500 -13.76 -11.41 -23.28
CA ILE A 500 -13.02 -10.31 -23.93
C ILE A 500 -11.93 -9.77 -23.00
N GLN A 501 -12.24 -9.59 -21.70
CA GLN A 501 -11.27 -9.13 -20.72
C GLN A 501 -10.17 -10.17 -20.48
N PHE A 502 -10.52 -11.45 -20.42
CA PHE A 502 -9.58 -12.56 -20.28
C PHE A 502 -8.61 -12.62 -21.49
N ASP A 503 -9.16 -12.66 -22.72
CA ASP A 503 -8.37 -12.72 -23.95
C ASP A 503 -7.48 -11.47 -24.11
N ARG A 504 -7.95 -10.31 -23.69
CA ARG A 504 -7.14 -9.07 -23.67
C ARG A 504 -5.97 -9.20 -22.69
N SER A 505 -6.19 -9.78 -21.52
CA SER A 505 -5.20 -9.91 -20.45
C SER A 505 -4.18 -11.01 -20.73
N PHE A 506 -4.65 -12.22 -21.00
CA PHE A 506 -3.82 -13.42 -21.14
C PHE A 506 -3.52 -13.81 -22.59
N GLY A 507 -4.30 -13.29 -23.56
CA GLY A 507 -4.26 -13.70 -24.97
C GLY A 507 -5.22 -14.85 -25.27
N SER A 508 -5.34 -15.20 -26.56
CA SER A 508 -6.20 -16.31 -27.04
C SER A 508 -5.53 -17.69 -26.91
N GLY A 509 -4.21 -17.73 -26.62
CA GLY A 509 -3.44 -18.94 -26.40
C GLY A 509 -3.33 -19.32 -24.93
N GLN A 510 -2.51 -20.34 -24.64
CA GLN A 510 -2.17 -20.70 -23.28
C GLN A 510 -1.02 -19.82 -22.76
N SER A 511 -1.16 -19.25 -21.57
CA SER A 511 -0.17 -18.38 -20.95
C SER A 511 0.18 -18.84 -19.54
N LEU A 512 1.44 -18.65 -19.15
CA LEU A 512 1.97 -18.86 -17.81
C LEU A 512 2.12 -17.51 -17.13
N VAL A 513 1.46 -17.32 -15.99
CA VAL A 513 1.49 -16.08 -15.24
C VAL A 513 1.78 -16.37 -13.77
N LEU A 514 2.98 -16.04 -13.33
CA LEU A 514 3.38 -16.21 -11.93
C LEU A 514 2.99 -14.98 -11.12
N VAL A 515 2.04 -15.17 -10.21
CA VAL A 515 1.55 -14.13 -9.30
C VAL A 515 2.30 -14.23 -7.98
N ARG A 516 2.84 -13.10 -7.53
CA ARG A 516 3.56 -12.94 -6.26
C ARG A 516 2.56 -12.76 -5.10
N PRO A 517 2.99 -12.91 -3.83
CA PRO A 517 2.16 -12.70 -2.65
C PRO A 517 1.54 -11.30 -2.52
N ASP A 518 2.17 -10.29 -3.13
CA ASP A 518 1.69 -8.91 -3.22
C ASP A 518 0.76 -8.64 -4.42
N SER A 519 0.39 -9.70 -5.16
CA SER A 519 -0.47 -9.67 -6.34
C SER A 519 0.10 -8.88 -7.52
N TYR A 520 1.42 -8.72 -7.59
CA TYR A 520 2.13 -8.34 -8.80
C TYR A 520 2.63 -9.58 -9.54
N LEU A 521 2.90 -9.43 -10.84
CA LEU A 521 3.32 -10.52 -11.69
C LEU A 521 4.86 -10.61 -11.70
N GLY A 522 5.42 -11.73 -11.24
CA GLY A 522 6.87 -11.97 -11.27
C GLY A 522 7.34 -12.46 -12.64
N PHE A 523 6.55 -13.33 -13.28
CA PHE A 523 6.85 -13.88 -14.59
C PHE A 523 5.58 -13.97 -15.45
N VAL A 524 5.72 -13.66 -16.74
CA VAL A 524 4.65 -13.83 -17.75
C VAL A 524 5.26 -14.39 -19.01
N GLY A 525 4.69 -15.48 -19.54
CA GLY A 525 5.12 -16.12 -20.77
C GLY A 525 4.03 -16.94 -21.45
N ASP A 526 4.30 -17.48 -22.65
CA ASP A 526 3.44 -18.45 -23.30
C ASP A 526 3.62 -19.86 -22.70
N HIS A 527 2.89 -20.87 -23.23
CA HIS A 527 2.94 -22.24 -22.73
C HIS A 527 4.33 -22.91 -22.89
N ASP A 528 5.16 -22.44 -23.83
CA ASP A 528 6.51 -22.94 -24.05
C ASP A 528 7.55 -22.28 -23.15
N ALA A 529 7.15 -21.27 -22.37
CA ALA A 529 8.03 -20.50 -21.49
C ALA A 529 8.39 -21.20 -20.16
N LEU A 530 7.97 -22.46 -19.95
CA LEU A 530 8.30 -23.20 -18.72
C LEU A 530 9.82 -23.27 -18.43
N PRO A 531 10.72 -23.49 -19.43
CA PRO A 531 12.16 -23.45 -19.18
C PRO A 531 12.66 -22.07 -18.74
N ALA A 532 12.08 -20.98 -19.25
CA ALA A 532 12.41 -19.62 -18.83
C ALA A 532 11.91 -19.34 -17.42
N LEU A 533 10.70 -19.81 -17.07
CA LEU A 533 10.14 -19.73 -15.71
C LEU A 533 10.99 -20.51 -14.70
N THR A 534 11.38 -21.74 -15.00
CA THR A 534 12.24 -22.55 -14.11
C THR A 534 13.62 -21.92 -13.92
N LYS A 535 14.19 -21.30 -14.97
CA LYS A 535 15.42 -20.53 -14.85
C LYS A 535 15.24 -19.34 -13.89
N TRP A 536 14.14 -18.58 -14.02
CA TRP A 536 13.81 -17.46 -13.14
C TRP A 536 13.61 -17.92 -11.69
N LEU A 537 12.88 -19.05 -11.48
CA LEU A 537 12.70 -19.64 -10.15
C LEU A 537 14.05 -20.06 -9.54
N ASN A 538 14.93 -20.70 -10.29
CA ASN A 538 16.27 -21.07 -9.82
C ASN A 538 17.14 -19.85 -9.48
N GLN A 539 17.01 -18.76 -10.20
CA GLN A 539 17.76 -17.53 -9.94
C GLN A 539 17.41 -16.92 -8.57
N TRP A 540 16.12 -16.82 -8.26
CA TRP A 540 15.63 -16.11 -7.07
C TRP A 540 15.36 -17.05 -5.90
N PHE A 541 14.94 -18.27 -6.18
CA PHE A 541 14.47 -19.28 -5.22
C PHE A 541 15.13 -20.64 -5.50
N PRO A 542 16.46 -20.72 -5.40
CA PRO A 542 17.15 -21.99 -5.68
C PRO A 542 16.65 -23.09 -4.75
N PRO A 543 16.41 -24.31 -5.24
CA PRO A 543 16.06 -25.44 -4.41
C PRO A 543 17.12 -25.64 -3.32
N ILE A 544 16.65 -25.85 -2.08
CA ILE A 544 17.57 -26.15 -0.98
C ILE A 544 18.19 -27.51 -1.27
N ALA A 545 19.53 -27.56 -1.40
CA ALA A 545 20.23 -28.84 -1.52
C ALA A 545 19.98 -29.64 -0.23
N ASN A 546 19.35 -30.83 -0.37
CA ASN A 546 19.08 -31.75 0.70
C ASN A 546 20.39 -32.28 1.33
#